data_a4d6a53b5e0fe5f3e3d7db303a1d48b3
#
_entry.id   a4d6a53b5e0fe5f3e3d7db303a1d48b3
#
_cell.length_a   1.000
_cell.length_b   1.000
_cell.length_c   1.000
_cell.angle_alpha   90.00
_cell.angle_beta   90.00
_cell.angle_gamma   90.00
#
_symmetry.space_group_name_H-M   'P 1'
#
loop_
_entity.id
_entity.type
_entity.pdbx_description
1 polymer ?
#
loop_
_entity_poly.entity_id
_entity_poly.type
_entity_poly.pdbx_seq_one_letter_code
_entity_poly.pdbx_strand_id
1 'polypeptide(L)'
;MEPHDFIAEVYRRMALRRAAEHHRPNWDEMQKNTMVLQAADQYESHLPEDKAARILDIGFGDGWFLAACLKLGYRNLSGADFNIQHKGNVCDWAPGSITLHLIENNIGDFLADKPESYDFIHMSHVIEHIPKYSLFWIVDALYRALKPGGRLLLRTPNMEGPCANSSLYVTLSHEYGFAGSNLMSLLDISGFDEIRFLEFHERTPTLKQRLGNALRWPFLKASKFRNRLFGVNYGGQFSSELIVIAKRGTWPPYFDERYR
;
A
#
# COMPACT_ATOMS: atom_id res chain seq x y z
N MET A 1 -20.30 17.35 6.30
CA MET A 1 -19.67 16.03 6.25
C MET A 1 -18.18 16.29 6.09
N GLU A 2 -17.40 15.93 7.08
CA GLU A 2 -15.95 16.04 6.95
C GLU A 2 -15.43 15.10 5.85
N PRO A 3 -14.30 15.40 5.18
CA PRO A 3 -13.80 14.56 4.09
C PRO A 3 -13.61 13.09 4.45
N HIS A 4 -13.16 12.78 5.66
CA HIS A 4 -13.02 11.40 6.14
C HIS A 4 -14.38 10.69 6.29
N ASP A 5 -15.47 11.43 6.62
CA ASP A 5 -16.82 10.88 6.70
C ASP A 5 -17.32 10.44 5.31
N PHE A 6 -16.98 11.20 4.26
CA PHE A 6 -17.36 10.84 2.89
C PHE A 6 -16.69 9.55 2.44
N ILE A 7 -15.38 9.40 2.68
CA ILE A 7 -14.65 8.19 2.32
C ILE A 7 -15.19 6.98 3.08
N ALA A 8 -15.39 7.11 4.39
CA ALA A 8 -15.98 6.07 5.22
C ALA A 8 -17.37 5.66 4.72
N GLU A 9 -18.22 6.61 4.33
CA GLU A 9 -19.55 6.34 3.78
C GLU A 9 -19.49 5.64 2.41
N VAL A 10 -18.55 6.02 1.53
CA VAL A 10 -18.32 5.32 0.26
C VAL A 10 -18.00 3.84 0.51
N TYR A 11 -17.05 3.56 1.40
CA TYR A 11 -16.68 2.19 1.75
C TYR A 11 -17.82 1.44 2.42
N ARG A 12 -18.55 2.07 3.33
CA ARG A 12 -19.72 1.47 3.98
C ARG A 12 -20.78 1.02 2.95
N ARG A 13 -21.11 1.86 1.98
CA ARG A 13 -22.07 1.53 0.92
C ARG A 13 -21.56 0.43 0.00
N MET A 14 -20.30 0.49 -0.39
CA MET A 14 -19.67 -0.57 -1.20
C MET A 14 -19.68 -1.91 -0.47
N ALA A 15 -19.38 -1.91 0.82
CA ALA A 15 -19.37 -3.10 1.67
C ALA A 15 -20.78 -3.71 1.79
N LEU A 16 -21.82 -2.91 2.05
CA LEU A 16 -23.20 -3.38 2.11
C LEU A 16 -23.66 -4.05 0.80
N ARG A 17 -23.21 -3.53 -0.34
CA ARG A 17 -23.53 -4.11 -1.64
C ARG A 17 -22.83 -5.44 -1.91
N ARG A 18 -21.59 -5.58 -1.42
CA ARG A 18 -20.75 -6.78 -1.63
C ARG A 18 -21.02 -7.90 -0.61
N ALA A 19 -21.56 -7.59 0.56
CA ALA A 19 -21.76 -8.54 1.65
C ALA A 19 -22.65 -9.76 1.29
N ALA A 20 -23.48 -9.64 0.24
CA ALA A 20 -24.41 -10.69 -0.17
C ALA A 20 -23.80 -11.81 -1.05
N GLU A 21 -22.56 -11.67 -1.55
CA GLU A 21 -22.03 -12.52 -2.62
C GLU A 21 -20.65 -13.14 -2.35
N HIS A 22 -20.01 -12.93 -1.18
CA HIS A 22 -18.62 -13.35 -1.00
C HIS A 22 -18.48 -14.69 -0.29
N HIS A 23 -17.89 -15.66 -1.02
CA HIS A 23 -17.25 -16.83 -0.43
C HIS A 23 -16.15 -16.37 0.54
N ARG A 24 -16.18 -16.86 1.79
CA ARG A 24 -15.17 -16.59 2.80
C ARG A 24 -14.17 -17.73 2.79
N PRO A 25 -12.93 -17.50 2.31
CA PRO A 25 -11.93 -18.55 2.23
C PRO A 25 -11.51 -18.99 3.62
N ASN A 26 -11.17 -20.28 3.78
CA ASN A 26 -10.42 -20.76 4.93
C ASN A 26 -8.90 -20.59 4.70
N TRP A 27 -8.07 -20.96 5.69
CA TRP A 27 -6.62 -20.81 5.58
C TRP A 27 -6.01 -21.61 4.41
N ASP A 28 -6.50 -22.85 4.17
CA ASP A 28 -5.97 -23.69 3.10
C ASP A 28 -6.27 -23.13 1.70
N GLU A 29 -7.37 -22.44 1.54
CA GLU A 29 -7.72 -21.70 0.33
C GLU A 29 -6.94 -20.39 0.23
N MET A 30 -6.86 -19.63 1.34
CA MET A 30 -6.18 -18.35 1.37
C MET A 30 -4.68 -18.49 1.02
N GLN A 31 -3.97 -19.45 1.57
CA GLN A 31 -2.54 -19.64 1.26
C GLN A 31 -2.25 -20.05 -0.19
N LYS A 32 -3.27 -20.51 -0.94
CA LYS A 32 -3.19 -20.84 -2.37
C LYS A 32 -3.72 -19.72 -3.26
N ASN A 33 -4.29 -18.67 -2.67
CA ASN A 33 -4.83 -17.55 -3.41
C ASN A 33 -3.74 -16.86 -4.24
N THR A 34 -4.05 -16.55 -5.49
CA THR A 34 -3.09 -15.95 -6.42
C THR A 34 -2.55 -14.61 -5.91
N MET A 35 -3.37 -13.79 -5.24
CA MET A 35 -2.94 -12.51 -4.67
C MET A 35 -1.95 -12.70 -3.52
N VAL A 36 -2.18 -13.71 -2.66
CA VAL A 36 -1.26 -14.07 -1.57
C VAL A 36 0.09 -14.54 -2.10
N LEU A 37 0.04 -15.41 -3.11
CA LEU A 37 1.26 -15.92 -3.75
C LEU A 37 2.01 -14.81 -4.50
N GLN A 38 1.29 -13.90 -5.16
CA GLN A 38 1.85 -12.72 -5.82
C GLN A 38 2.50 -11.78 -4.80
N ALA A 39 1.85 -11.50 -3.67
CA ALA A 39 2.40 -10.65 -2.61
C ALA A 39 3.66 -11.29 -1.99
N ALA A 40 3.66 -12.60 -1.75
CA ALA A 40 4.82 -13.30 -1.24
C ALA A 40 6.02 -13.17 -2.20
N ASP A 41 5.84 -13.52 -3.49
CA ASP A 41 6.91 -13.43 -4.48
C ASP A 41 7.41 -11.99 -4.69
N GLN A 42 6.50 -11.00 -4.66
CA GLN A 42 6.83 -9.59 -4.88
C GLN A 42 7.63 -8.99 -3.73
N TYR A 43 7.33 -9.37 -2.48
CA TYR A 43 7.81 -8.63 -1.31
C TYR A 43 8.77 -9.40 -0.41
N GLU A 44 8.94 -10.73 -0.57
CA GLU A 44 9.78 -11.56 0.29
C GLU A 44 11.19 -10.99 0.50
N SER A 45 11.86 -10.58 -0.59
CA SER A 45 13.23 -10.03 -0.54
C SER A 45 13.33 -8.64 0.12
N HIS A 46 12.20 -7.99 0.39
CA HIS A 46 12.12 -6.65 0.97
C HIS A 46 11.65 -6.66 2.42
N LEU A 47 11.08 -7.79 2.86
CA LEU A 47 10.66 -7.99 4.24
C LEU A 47 11.88 -8.16 5.17
N PRO A 48 11.74 -7.89 6.49
CA PRO A 48 12.79 -8.15 7.46
C PRO A 48 13.26 -9.62 7.43
N GLU A 49 14.56 -9.87 7.58
CA GLU A 49 15.09 -11.23 7.68
C GLU A 49 14.61 -11.94 8.95
N ASP A 50 14.52 -11.20 10.05
CA ASP A 50 13.99 -11.71 11.32
C ASP A 50 12.49 -12.01 11.21
N LYS A 51 12.12 -13.27 11.36
CA LYS A 51 10.72 -13.72 11.32
C LYS A 51 9.93 -13.33 12.59
N ALA A 52 10.60 -12.84 13.63
CA ALA A 52 9.98 -12.23 14.80
C ALA A 52 9.69 -10.74 14.64
N ALA A 53 10.07 -10.13 13.52
CA ALA A 53 9.81 -8.73 13.20
C ALA A 53 8.31 -8.39 13.31
N ARG A 54 8.02 -7.21 13.86
CA ARG A 54 6.65 -6.68 14.01
C ARG A 54 6.25 -5.99 12.71
N ILE A 55 5.26 -6.54 12.03
CA ILE A 55 4.76 -6.08 10.73
C ILE A 55 3.35 -5.53 10.91
N LEU A 56 3.10 -4.34 10.36
CA LEU A 56 1.78 -3.71 10.29
C LEU A 56 1.34 -3.58 8.84
N ASP A 57 0.11 -3.98 8.55
CA ASP A 57 -0.58 -3.76 7.27
C ASP A 57 -1.72 -2.74 7.49
N ILE A 58 -1.59 -1.55 6.90
CA ILE A 58 -2.62 -0.49 6.98
C ILE A 58 -3.49 -0.55 5.72
N GLY A 59 -4.81 -0.64 5.93
CA GLY A 59 -5.76 -0.91 4.87
C GLY A 59 -5.66 -2.34 4.37
N PHE A 60 -5.62 -3.30 5.31
CA PHE A 60 -5.35 -4.71 5.00
C PHE A 60 -6.40 -5.37 4.08
N GLY A 61 -7.60 -4.81 3.92
CA GLY A 61 -8.66 -5.33 3.07
C GLY A 61 -8.99 -6.80 3.37
N ASP A 62 -8.87 -7.67 2.37
CA ASP A 62 -9.07 -9.12 2.54
C ASP A 62 -7.86 -9.84 3.18
N GLY A 63 -6.80 -9.11 3.53
CA GLY A 63 -5.63 -9.61 4.26
C GLY A 63 -4.61 -10.37 3.42
N TRP A 64 -4.55 -10.16 2.11
CA TRP A 64 -3.63 -10.91 1.25
C TRP A 64 -2.15 -10.73 1.61
N PHE A 65 -1.74 -9.51 1.99
CA PHE A 65 -0.38 -9.26 2.44
C PHE A 65 -0.08 -9.94 3.78
N LEU A 66 -1.02 -9.87 4.74
CA LEU A 66 -0.91 -10.56 6.03
C LEU A 66 -0.82 -12.07 5.85
N ALA A 67 -1.63 -12.65 4.94
CA ALA A 67 -1.57 -14.06 4.61
C ALA A 67 -0.23 -14.43 3.95
N ALA A 68 0.32 -13.57 3.07
CA ALA A 68 1.63 -13.78 2.48
C ALA A 68 2.74 -13.78 3.56
N CYS A 69 2.71 -12.81 4.48
CA CYS A 69 3.65 -12.77 5.60
C CYS A 69 3.54 -14.01 6.50
N LEU A 70 2.31 -14.44 6.81
CA LEU A 70 2.07 -15.65 7.61
C LEU A 70 2.64 -16.90 6.92
N LYS A 71 2.41 -17.03 5.61
CA LYS A 71 2.96 -18.10 4.76
C LYS A 71 4.50 -18.08 4.73
N LEU A 72 5.12 -16.91 4.73
CA LEU A 72 6.57 -16.71 4.79
C LEU A 72 7.16 -16.91 6.19
N GLY A 73 6.35 -17.25 7.18
CA GLY A 73 6.80 -17.61 8.53
C GLY A 73 6.78 -16.48 9.55
N TYR A 74 6.32 -15.28 9.22
CA TYR A 74 6.16 -14.19 10.20
C TYR A 74 5.01 -14.49 11.15
N ARG A 75 5.15 -14.10 12.44
CA ARG A 75 4.17 -14.37 13.49
C ARG A 75 3.69 -13.14 14.25
N ASN A 76 4.43 -12.04 14.21
CA ASN A 76 4.07 -10.78 14.87
C ASN A 76 3.40 -9.83 13.87
N LEU A 77 2.19 -10.20 13.43
CA LEU A 77 1.44 -9.51 12.40
C LEU A 77 0.31 -8.69 13.00
N SER A 78 0.18 -7.46 12.55
CA SER A 78 -0.92 -6.57 12.88
C SER A 78 -1.55 -6.03 11.59
N GLY A 79 -2.87 -5.91 11.58
CA GLY A 79 -3.61 -5.24 10.52
C GLY A 79 -4.46 -4.11 11.09
N ALA A 80 -4.56 -2.99 10.37
CA ALA A 80 -5.44 -1.88 10.73
C ALA A 80 -6.25 -1.45 9.49
N ASP A 81 -7.58 -1.36 9.63
CA ASP A 81 -8.49 -1.01 8.53
C ASP A 81 -9.67 -0.22 9.06
N PHE A 82 -10.27 0.62 8.23
CA PHE A 82 -11.51 1.35 8.54
C PHE A 82 -12.75 0.47 8.45
N ASN A 83 -12.69 -0.61 7.69
CA ASN A 83 -13.86 -1.43 7.38
C ASN A 83 -13.95 -2.65 8.32
N ILE A 84 -14.97 -2.64 9.19
CA ILE A 84 -15.24 -3.75 10.12
C ILE A 84 -15.48 -5.09 9.39
N GLN A 85 -15.98 -5.07 8.16
CA GLN A 85 -16.21 -6.29 7.39
C GLN A 85 -14.90 -6.94 6.96
N HIS A 86 -13.87 -6.16 6.60
CA HIS A 86 -12.52 -6.67 6.32
C HIS A 86 -11.95 -7.40 7.53
N LYS A 87 -12.15 -6.85 8.74
CA LYS A 87 -11.76 -7.53 10.00
C LYS A 87 -12.45 -8.87 10.13
N GLY A 88 -13.76 -8.96 9.86
CA GLY A 88 -14.51 -10.22 9.87
C GLY A 88 -13.95 -11.23 8.86
N ASN A 89 -13.69 -10.79 7.61
CA ASN A 89 -13.15 -11.66 6.56
C ASN A 89 -11.79 -12.27 6.95
N VAL A 90 -10.91 -11.48 7.56
CA VAL A 90 -9.58 -11.96 7.98
C VAL A 90 -9.70 -12.90 9.19
N CYS A 91 -10.60 -12.64 10.13
CA CYS A 91 -10.84 -13.55 11.27
C CYS A 91 -11.27 -14.95 10.83
N ASP A 92 -11.97 -15.08 9.71
CA ASP A 92 -12.46 -16.37 9.23
C ASP A 92 -11.33 -17.31 8.77
N TRP A 93 -10.22 -16.77 8.22
CA TRP A 93 -9.11 -17.58 7.74
C TRP A 93 -7.84 -17.48 8.61
N ALA A 94 -7.70 -16.41 9.39
CA ALA A 94 -6.49 -16.19 10.19
C ALA A 94 -6.43 -17.12 11.39
N PRO A 95 -5.36 -17.87 11.61
CA PRO A 95 -5.22 -18.81 12.72
C PRO A 95 -4.90 -18.11 14.05
N GLY A 96 -5.64 -17.08 14.46
CA GLY A 96 -5.53 -16.40 15.76
C GLY A 96 -4.20 -15.67 16.06
N SER A 97 -3.28 -15.65 15.09
CA SER A 97 -1.93 -15.07 15.24
C SER A 97 -1.79 -13.65 14.72
N ILE A 98 -2.88 -13.07 14.20
CA ILE A 98 -2.89 -11.70 13.64
C ILE A 98 -3.72 -10.81 14.54
N THR A 99 -3.12 -9.70 14.99
CA THR A 99 -3.84 -8.68 15.76
C THR A 99 -4.52 -7.69 14.79
N LEU A 100 -5.86 -7.62 14.81
CA LEU A 100 -6.63 -6.77 13.92
C LEU A 100 -7.25 -5.59 14.66
N HIS A 101 -7.01 -4.40 14.15
CA HIS A 101 -7.51 -3.14 14.68
C HIS A 101 -8.53 -2.52 13.71
N LEU A 102 -9.54 -1.88 14.27
CA LEU A 102 -10.41 -0.98 13.52
C LEU A 102 -9.88 0.45 13.69
N ILE A 103 -9.68 1.16 12.59
CA ILE A 103 -9.36 2.59 12.61
C ILE A 103 -10.68 3.35 12.72
N GLU A 104 -10.89 4.03 13.84
CA GLU A 104 -12.14 4.74 14.11
C GLU A 104 -12.17 6.14 13.47
N ASN A 105 -11.07 6.88 13.55
CA ASN A 105 -10.99 8.24 13.03
C ASN A 105 -10.10 8.32 11.79
N ASN A 106 -8.77 8.22 11.99
CA ASN A 106 -7.77 8.29 10.92
C ASN A 106 -6.50 7.52 11.31
N ILE A 107 -5.62 7.33 10.33
CA ILE A 107 -4.37 6.57 10.50
C ILE A 107 -3.43 7.26 11.50
N GLY A 108 -3.38 8.60 11.51
CA GLY A 108 -2.50 9.35 12.40
C GLY A 108 -2.86 9.14 13.87
N ASP A 109 -4.14 9.21 14.22
CA ASP A 109 -4.64 8.94 15.58
C ASP A 109 -4.36 7.49 15.98
N PHE A 110 -4.60 6.54 15.07
CA PHE A 110 -4.31 5.12 15.31
C PHE A 110 -2.83 4.87 15.63
N LEU A 111 -1.90 5.62 15.02
CA LEU A 111 -0.47 5.48 15.22
C LEU A 111 0.10 6.35 16.35
N ALA A 112 -0.66 7.30 16.89
CA ALA A 112 -0.17 8.32 17.83
C ALA A 112 0.47 7.73 19.10
N ASP A 113 -0.07 6.63 19.62
CA ASP A 113 0.40 5.91 20.80
C ASP A 113 1.36 4.75 20.50
N LYS A 114 1.85 4.64 19.27
CA LYS A 114 2.68 3.51 18.79
C LYS A 114 4.05 3.94 18.26
N PRO A 115 4.80 4.83 18.93
CA PRO A 115 6.14 5.20 18.47
C PRO A 115 7.06 3.96 18.48
N GLU A 116 7.91 3.86 17.47
CA GLU A 116 8.92 2.80 17.33
C GLU A 116 8.41 1.37 17.56
N SER A 117 7.17 1.14 17.11
CA SER A 117 6.48 -0.12 17.39
C SER A 117 6.69 -1.19 16.32
N TYR A 118 7.02 -0.79 15.09
CA TYR A 118 7.04 -1.70 13.95
C TYR A 118 8.38 -1.73 13.24
N ASP A 119 8.80 -2.92 12.82
CA ASP A 119 9.99 -3.13 11.98
C ASP A 119 9.66 -2.90 10.51
N PHE A 120 8.39 -3.12 10.12
CA PHE A 120 7.92 -2.97 8.76
C PHE A 120 6.45 -2.51 8.76
N ILE A 121 6.15 -1.51 7.94
CA ILE A 121 4.77 -1.06 7.67
C ILE A 121 4.50 -1.21 6.18
N HIS A 122 3.39 -1.86 5.85
CA HIS A 122 2.86 -1.98 4.50
C HIS A 122 1.58 -1.16 4.37
N MET A 123 1.41 -0.50 3.24
CA MET A 123 0.19 0.23 2.89
C MET A 123 -0.03 0.17 1.39
N SER A 124 -1.10 -0.49 0.97
CA SER A 124 -1.42 -0.70 -0.45
C SER A 124 -2.80 -0.17 -0.78
N HIS A 125 -2.87 0.73 -1.76
CA HIS A 125 -4.12 1.38 -2.19
C HIS A 125 -4.84 2.08 -1.04
N VAL A 126 -4.10 2.86 -0.27
CA VAL A 126 -4.61 3.64 0.87
C VAL A 126 -4.19 5.11 0.77
N ILE A 127 -2.93 5.39 0.40
CA ILE A 127 -2.39 6.76 0.42
C ILE A 127 -3.12 7.69 -0.56
N GLU A 128 -3.65 7.18 -1.65
CA GLU A 128 -4.47 7.91 -2.63
C GLU A 128 -5.85 8.33 -2.10
N HIS A 129 -6.30 7.74 -1.00
CA HIS A 129 -7.54 8.08 -0.32
C HIS A 129 -7.34 9.11 0.81
N ILE A 130 -6.10 9.45 1.12
CA ILE A 130 -5.77 10.43 2.16
C ILE A 130 -5.94 11.84 1.59
N PRO A 131 -6.74 12.71 2.24
CA PRO A 131 -6.85 14.10 1.84
C PRO A 131 -5.47 14.77 1.78
N LYS A 132 -5.21 15.53 0.72
CA LYS A 132 -3.89 16.13 0.45
C LYS A 132 -3.34 16.93 1.64
N TYR A 133 -4.19 17.63 2.38
CA TYR A 133 -3.80 18.42 3.54
C TYR A 133 -3.37 17.57 4.76
N SER A 134 -3.75 16.28 4.79
CA SER A 134 -3.38 15.35 5.85
C SER A 134 -2.17 14.48 5.51
N LEU A 135 -1.64 14.54 4.27
CA LEU A 135 -0.59 13.63 3.82
C LEU A 135 0.66 13.70 4.71
N PHE A 136 1.16 14.90 5.01
CA PHE A 136 2.35 15.06 5.85
C PHE A 136 2.12 14.48 7.24
N TRP A 137 1.00 14.81 7.86
CA TRP A 137 0.68 14.30 9.18
C TRP A 137 0.63 12.78 9.25
N ILE A 138 0.03 12.13 8.23
CA ILE A 138 -0.05 10.66 8.16
C ILE A 138 1.33 10.06 7.90
N VAL A 139 2.11 10.62 6.97
CA VAL A 139 3.45 10.10 6.63
C VAL A 139 4.42 10.28 7.82
N ASP A 140 4.32 11.38 8.55
CA ASP A 140 5.07 11.60 9.78
C ASP A 140 4.65 10.62 10.90
N ALA A 141 3.36 10.27 10.99
CA ALA A 141 2.90 9.25 11.92
C ALA A 141 3.45 7.86 11.57
N LEU A 142 3.48 7.50 10.27
CA LEU A 142 4.12 6.28 9.77
C LEU A 142 5.62 6.24 10.11
N TYR A 143 6.32 7.37 9.87
CA TYR A 143 7.74 7.50 10.21
C TYR A 143 8.00 7.24 11.70
N ARG A 144 7.20 7.87 12.58
CA ARG A 144 7.36 7.70 14.04
C ARG A 144 7.01 6.31 14.54
N ALA A 145 6.05 5.65 13.91
CA ALA A 145 5.62 4.31 14.27
C ALA A 145 6.65 3.23 13.88
N LEU A 146 7.49 3.50 12.89
CA LEU A 146 8.60 2.62 12.53
C LEU A 146 9.71 2.71 13.58
N LYS A 147 10.35 1.59 13.87
CA LYS A 147 11.61 1.55 14.63
C LYS A 147 12.75 2.20 13.84
N PRO A 148 13.83 2.66 14.49
CA PRO A 148 15.04 3.07 13.77
C PRO A 148 15.51 1.99 12.80
N GLY A 149 15.69 2.37 11.53
CA GLY A 149 16.01 1.43 10.44
C GLY A 149 14.86 0.58 9.90
N GLY A 150 13.67 0.72 10.48
CA GLY A 150 12.44 0.09 9.97
C GLY A 150 12.07 0.59 8.58
N ARG A 151 11.25 -0.15 7.85
CA ARG A 151 10.92 0.13 6.45
C ARG A 151 9.42 0.33 6.25
N LEU A 152 9.10 1.27 5.36
CA LEU A 152 7.77 1.53 4.83
C LEU A 152 7.70 1.01 3.40
N LEU A 153 6.68 0.22 3.06
CA LEU A 153 6.34 -0.16 1.69
C LEU A 153 4.98 0.40 1.34
N LEU A 154 4.94 1.26 0.33
CA LEU A 154 3.71 1.84 -0.21
C LEU A 154 3.45 1.31 -1.61
N ARG A 155 2.17 1.06 -1.91
CA ARG A 155 1.70 0.80 -3.26
C ARG A 155 0.49 1.67 -3.55
N THR A 156 0.50 2.35 -4.72
CA THR A 156 -0.57 3.26 -5.14
C THR A 156 -0.64 3.32 -6.67
N PRO A 157 -1.78 3.71 -7.28
CA PRO A 157 -1.86 3.91 -8.71
C PRO A 157 -0.84 4.94 -9.22
N ASN A 158 -0.24 4.65 -10.37
CA ASN A 158 0.75 5.51 -11.01
C ASN A 158 0.10 6.52 -11.96
N MET A 159 0.14 7.79 -11.61
CA MET A 159 -0.40 8.87 -12.45
C MET A 159 0.49 9.20 -13.65
N GLU A 160 1.68 8.65 -13.74
CA GLU A 160 2.56 8.69 -14.92
C GLU A 160 2.37 7.45 -15.80
N GLY A 161 1.60 6.48 -15.35
CA GLY A 161 1.33 5.23 -16.05
C GLY A 161 0.37 5.39 -17.23
N PRO A 162 0.25 4.35 -18.07
CA PRO A 162 -0.55 4.41 -19.31
C PRO A 162 -2.06 4.56 -19.07
N CYS A 163 -2.55 4.30 -17.86
CA CYS A 163 -3.97 4.35 -17.49
C CYS A 163 -4.25 5.34 -16.35
N ALA A 164 -3.43 6.38 -16.18
CA ALA A 164 -3.47 7.33 -15.07
C ALA A 164 -4.88 7.88 -14.77
N ASN A 165 -5.55 8.44 -15.79
CA ASN A 165 -6.89 9.01 -15.61
C ASN A 165 -7.91 7.96 -15.18
N SER A 166 -7.88 6.78 -15.79
CA SER A 166 -8.78 5.68 -15.40
C SER A 166 -8.53 5.23 -13.97
N SER A 167 -7.28 5.20 -13.54
CA SER A 167 -6.91 4.80 -12.18
C SER A 167 -7.33 5.85 -11.14
N LEU A 168 -7.22 7.15 -11.48
CA LEU A 168 -7.61 8.23 -10.55
C LEU A 168 -9.14 8.26 -10.35
N TYR A 169 -9.90 8.13 -11.44
CA TYR A 169 -11.36 8.28 -11.41
C TYR A 169 -12.13 6.96 -11.32
N VAL A 170 -11.46 5.84 -11.05
CA VAL A 170 -12.11 4.52 -10.91
C VAL A 170 -13.04 4.45 -9.70
N THR A 171 -12.78 5.24 -8.68
CA THR A 171 -13.59 5.34 -7.46
C THR A 171 -13.76 6.78 -7.01
N LEU A 172 -14.86 7.05 -6.31
CA LEU A 172 -15.14 8.36 -5.72
C LEU A 172 -14.26 8.69 -4.50
N SER A 173 -13.54 7.72 -3.97
CA SER A 173 -12.73 7.86 -2.76
C SER A 173 -11.27 8.22 -3.03
N HIS A 174 -10.83 8.32 -4.30
CA HIS A 174 -9.49 8.81 -4.61
C HIS A 174 -9.42 10.33 -4.48
N GLU A 175 -8.63 10.79 -3.51
CA GLU A 175 -8.43 12.21 -3.19
C GLU A 175 -7.22 12.80 -3.93
N TYR A 176 -6.17 12.00 -4.12
CA TYR A 176 -4.92 12.45 -4.70
C TYR A 176 -4.21 11.37 -5.52
N GLY A 177 -3.74 11.75 -6.70
CA GLY A 177 -2.97 10.87 -7.58
C GLY A 177 -1.47 11.12 -7.46
N PHE A 178 -0.69 10.04 -7.36
CA PHE A 178 0.76 10.12 -7.21
C PHE A 178 1.50 9.87 -8.51
N ALA A 179 2.44 10.77 -8.81
CA ALA A 179 3.55 10.54 -9.73
C ALA A 179 4.77 10.03 -8.94
N GLY A 180 5.69 9.32 -9.60
CA GLY A 180 6.89 8.84 -8.91
C GLY A 180 7.69 9.95 -8.23
N SER A 181 7.83 11.10 -8.89
CA SER A 181 8.58 12.25 -8.37
C SER A 181 7.96 12.86 -7.11
N ASN A 182 6.64 13.07 -7.08
CA ASN A 182 6.00 13.69 -5.92
C ASN A 182 5.86 12.72 -4.74
N LEU A 183 5.68 11.41 -4.99
CA LEU A 183 5.71 10.40 -3.93
C LEU A 183 7.11 10.30 -3.29
N MET A 184 8.16 10.30 -4.12
CA MET A 184 9.54 10.34 -3.62
C MET A 184 9.81 11.59 -2.79
N SER A 185 9.41 12.78 -3.28
CA SER A 185 9.58 14.03 -2.55
C SER A 185 8.82 14.03 -1.22
N LEU A 186 7.59 13.50 -1.19
CA LEU A 186 6.81 13.40 0.05
C LEU A 186 7.56 12.57 1.11
N LEU A 187 8.11 11.42 0.73
CA LEU A 187 8.86 10.55 1.64
C LEU A 187 10.18 11.18 2.08
N ASP A 188 10.92 11.80 1.15
CA ASP A 188 12.22 12.45 1.42
C ASP A 188 12.06 13.58 2.46
N ILE A 189 11.13 14.50 2.24
CA ILE A 189 10.89 15.61 3.17
C ILE A 189 10.27 15.18 4.51
N SER A 190 9.68 13.99 4.56
CA SER A 190 9.21 13.34 5.80
C SER A 190 10.30 12.51 6.50
N GLY A 191 11.56 12.62 6.07
CA GLY A 191 12.72 12.05 6.75
C GLY A 191 13.07 10.60 6.40
N PHE A 192 12.43 10.03 5.38
CA PHE A 192 12.78 8.69 4.91
C PHE A 192 14.04 8.71 4.05
N ASP A 193 14.87 7.68 4.23
CA ASP A 193 16.09 7.41 3.46
C ASP A 193 15.92 6.17 2.58
N GLU A 194 16.91 5.88 1.73
CA GLU A 194 16.96 4.70 0.86
C GLU A 194 15.68 4.48 0.04
N ILE A 195 15.04 5.58 -0.41
CA ILE A 195 13.78 5.53 -1.15
C ILE A 195 14.02 4.90 -2.52
N ARG A 196 13.34 3.78 -2.81
CA ARG A 196 13.49 3.04 -4.07
C ARG A 196 12.14 2.59 -4.60
N PHE A 197 11.94 2.71 -5.91
CA PHE A 197 10.82 2.08 -6.58
C PHE A 197 11.13 0.62 -6.88
N LEU A 198 10.12 -0.23 -6.69
CA LEU A 198 10.17 -1.65 -7.02
C LEU A 198 9.41 -1.88 -8.32
N GLU A 199 9.94 -2.75 -9.18
CA GLU A 199 9.20 -3.18 -10.36
C GLU A 199 8.10 -4.17 -9.95
N PHE A 200 6.94 -4.05 -10.57
CA PHE A 200 5.87 -5.03 -10.40
C PHE A 200 6.15 -6.24 -11.30
N HIS A 201 6.24 -7.42 -10.70
CA HIS A 201 6.45 -8.68 -11.41
C HIS A 201 5.20 -9.55 -11.30
N GLU A 202 4.56 -9.86 -12.42
CA GLU A 202 3.50 -10.89 -12.46
C GLU A 202 4.12 -12.27 -12.25
N ARG A 203 3.64 -13.01 -11.27
CA ARG A 203 4.16 -14.31 -10.87
C ARG A 203 4.17 -15.35 -12.02
N THR A 204 3.06 -15.49 -12.72
CA THR A 204 2.91 -16.44 -13.83
C THR A 204 2.02 -15.84 -14.91
N PRO A 205 2.57 -15.00 -15.80
CA PRO A 205 1.75 -14.43 -16.85
C PRO A 205 1.23 -15.55 -17.77
N THR A 206 -0.08 -15.59 -17.96
CA THR A 206 -0.72 -16.48 -18.93
C THR A 206 -0.18 -16.20 -20.34
N LEU A 207 -0.33 -17.15 -21.27
CA LEU A 207 0.06 -16.94 -22.68
C LEU A 207 -0.58 -15.65 -23.25
N LYS A 208 -1.86 -15.39 -22.92
CA LYS A 208 -2.57 -14.16 -23.31
C LYS A 208 -1.89 -12.91 -22.74
N GLN A 209 -1.47 -12.94 -21.49
CA GLN A 209 -0.75 -11.81 -20.83
C GLN A 209 0.64 -11.63 -21.46
N ARG A 210 1.38 -12.71 -21.74
CA ARG A 210 2.69 -12.65 -22.42
C ARG A 210 2.58 -12.02 -23.81
N LEU A 211 1.59 -12.45 -24.61
CA LEU A 211 1.31 -11.86 -25.92
C LEU A 211 0.88 -10.38 -25.78
N GLY A 212 0.00 -10.08 -24.82
CA GLY A 212 -0.40 -8.69 -24.53
C GLY A 212 0.79 -7.81 -24.13
N ASN A 213 1.70 -8.31 -23.30
CA ASN A 213 2.91 -7.59 -22.89
C ASN A 213 3.86 -7.39 -24.08
N ALA A 214 4.03 -8.40 -24.95
CA ALA A 214 4.83 -8.27 -26.17
C ALA A 214 4.26 -7.21 -27.14
N LEU A 215 2.93 -7.16 -27.29
CA LEU A 215 2.25 -6.17 -28.11
C LEU A 215 2.32 -4.75 -27.51
N ARG A 216 2.31 -4.62 -26.19
CA ARG A 216 2.43 -3.33 -25.47
C ARG A 216 3.87 -2.77 -25.53
N TRP A 217 4.87 -3.62 -25.60
CA TRP A 217 6.28 -3.22 -25.51
C TRP A 217 6.73 -2.12 -26.50
N PRO A 218 6.37 -2.14 -27.83
CA PRO A 218 6.69 -1.05 -28.75
C PRO A 218 6.05 0.28 -28.33
N PHE A 219 4.78 0.23 -27.87
CA PHE A 219 4.07 1.44 -27.41
C PHE A 219 4.69 2.04 -26.15
N LEU A 220 5.15 1.17 -25.22
CA LEU A 220 5.87 1.60 -24.03
C LEU A 220 7.20 2.26 -24.38
N LYS A 221 7.95 1.69 -25.34
CA LYS A 221 9.19 2.32 -25.83
C LYS A 221 8.94 3.67 -26.53
N ALA A 222 7.93 3.73 -27.38
CA ALA A 222 7.56 4.96 -28.05
C ALA A 222 7.12 6.04 -27.06
N SER A 223 6.37 5.68 -26.04
CA SER A 223 5.95 6.61 -24.99
C SER A 223 7.14 7.09 -24.15
N LYS A 224 8.05 6.20 -23.73
CA LYS A 224 9.30 6.59 -23.05
C LYS A 224 10.14 7.54 -23.90
N PHE A 225 10.26 7.27 -25.19
CA PHE A 225 10.99 8.11 -26.14
C PHE A 225 10.33 9.49 -26.28
N ARG A 226 9.00 9.54 -26.50
CA ARG A 226 8.24 10.79 -26.53
C ARG A 226 8.47 11.62 -25.27
N ASN A 227 8.35 11.01 -24.08
CA ASN A 227 8.52 11.71 -22.82
C ASN A 227 9.93 12.30 -22.68
N ARG A 228 10.96 11.55 -23.11
CA ARG A 228 12.34 12.05 -23.13
C ARG A 228 12.51 13.25 -24.08
N LEU A 229 11.84 13.25 -25.24
CA LEU A 229 11.86 14.38 -26.19
C LEU A 229 11.25 15.64 -25.59
N PHE A 230 10.21 15.51 -24.77
CA PHE A 230 9.53 16.64 -24.12
C PHE A 230 10.14 17.00 -22.76
N GLY A 231 11.30 16.45 -22.39
CA GLY A 231 12.00 16.76 -21.15
C GLY A 231 11.26 16.24 -19.90
N VAL A 232 10.27 15.36 -20.06
CA VAL A 232 9.53 14.79 -18.97
C VAL A 232 10.30 13.58 -18.43
N ASN A 233 11.01 13.76 -17.33
CA ASN A 233 11.70 12.70 -16.61
C ASN A 233 10.70 12.05 -15.63
N TYR A 234 10.01 11.04 -16.08
CA TYR A 234 9.31 10.14 -15.15
C TYR A 234 10.38 9.34 -14.41
N GLY A 235 10.26 9.19 -13.10
CA GLY A 235 11.20 8.43 -12.26
C GLY A 235 11.44 6.96 -12.65
N GLY A 236 11.30 6.65 -13.94
CA GLY A 236 11.57 5.36 -14.56
C GLY A 236 10.44 4.34 -14.49
N GLN A 237 9.39 4.58 -13.69
CA GLN A 237 8.30 3.63 -13.49
C GLN A 237 7.21 3.81 -14.54
N PHE A 238 7.13 2.91 -15.49
CA PHE A 238 6.10 2.90 -16.55
C PHE A 238 5.04 1.81 -16.32
N SER A 239 4.83 1.43 -15.07
CA SER A 239 3.79 0.50 -14.63
C SER A 239 2.49 1.25 -14.30
N SER A 240 1.38 0.52 -14.22
CA SER A 240 0.11 1.06 -13.72
C SER A 240 0.14 1.41 -12.23
N GLU A 241 1.13 0.87 -11.51
CA GLU A 241 1.29 0.98 -10.06
C GLU A 241 2.67 1.56 -9.72
N LEU A 242 2.72 2.42 -8.71
CA LEU A 242 3.94 2.76 -8.01
C LEU A 242 4.06 1.85 -6.79
N ILE A 243 5.17 1.14 -6.69
CA ILE A 243 5.56 0.41 -5.49
C ILE A 243 6.84 1.05 -5.00
N VAL A 244 6.84 1.61 -3.82
CA VAL A 244 8.01 2.27 -3.24
C VAL A 244 8.32 1.66 -1.88
N ILE A 245 9.60 1.41 -1.64
CA ILE A 245 10.13 1.06 -0.33
C ILE A 245 11.05 2.17 0.14
N ALA A 246 10.91 2.54 1.41
CA ALA A 246 11.71 3.56 2.05
C ALA A 246 12.12 3.10 3.45
N LYS A 247 13.23 3.59 3.95
CA LYS A 247 13.72 3.27 5.29
C LYS A 247 13.57 4.49 6.19
N ARG A 248 13.17 4.28 7.45
CA ARG A 248 13.21 5.34 8.44
C ARG A 248 14.64 5.85 8.57
N GLY A 249 14.87 7.11 8.19
CA GLY A 249 16.16 7.76 8.26
C GLY A 249 16.56 8.16 9.69
N THR A 250 17.76 8.71 9.80
CA THR A 250 18.28 9.24 11.08
C THR A 250 17.87 10.70 11.30
N TRP A 251 17.45 11.38 10.23
CA TRP A 251 17.01 12.77 10.29
C TRP A 251 15.56 12.83 10.75
N PRO A 252 15.25 13.51 11.88
CA PRO A 252 13.85 13.65 12.30
C PRO A 252 13.08 14.48 11.26
N PRO A 253 11.84 14.09 10.90
CA PRO A 253 10.99 14.90 10.05
C PRO A 253 10.81 16.27 10.69
N TYR A 254 10.70 17.30 9.86
CA TYR A 254 10.41 18.67 10.32
C TYR A 254 9.00 18.71 10.89
N PHE A 255 8.91 18.55 12.20
CA PHE A 255 7.63 18.41 12.90
C PHE A 255 7.16 19.77 13.39
N ASP A 256 6.08 20.26 12.81
CA ASP A 256 5.39 21.44 13.30
C ASP A 256 4.08 21.02 13.97
N GLU A 257 3.99 21.15 15.30
CA GLU A 257 2.80 20.81 16.09
C GLU A 257 1.53 21.60 15.65
N ARG A 258 1.70 22.66 14.87
CA ARG A 258 0.59 23.50 14.36
C ARG A 258 -0.29 22.79 13.33
N TYR A 259 0.12 21.63 12.81
CA TYR A 259 -0.63 20.84 11.82
C TYR A 259 -1.33 19.60 12.42
N ARG A 260 -1.52 19.61 13.75
CA ARG A 260 -2.36 18.62 14.44
C ARG A 260 -3.82 18.94 14.33
#